data_33c0befbd711ced684be055a81ac1a16
#
_entry.id   33c0befbd711ced684be055a81ac1a16
#
_cell.length_a   1.000
_cell.length_b   1.000
_cell.length_c   1.000
_cell.angle_alpha   90.00
_cell.angle_beta   90.00
_cell.angle_gamma   90.00
#
_symmetry.space_group_name_H-M   'P 1'
#
loop_
_entity.id
_entity.type
_entity.pdbx_description
1 polymer ?
#
loop_
_entity_poly.entity_id
_entity_poly.type
_entity_poly.pdbx_seq_one_letter_code
_entity_poly.pdbx_strand_id
1 'polypeptide(L)'
;MWFKHLHLYRLHDAPELSSDELASALQEHAAKPLGNADARRLGWTAPAGRLGAGQLVHEIQSHRLLSALRQERLLPASVVKEEVDEQVADIEASEGRKVTRKEKTALKEQVTENLLPRAFVRSQKIDLWWDT
;
A
#
# COMPACT_ATOMS: atom_id res chain seq x y z
N MET A 1 21.17 0.63 -10.24
CA MET A 1 19.81 0.07 -10.23
C MET A 1 19.79 -1.23 -11.02
N TRP A 2 19.37 -2.31 -10.38
CA TRP A 2 19.31 -3.62 -11.03
C TRP A 2 17.87 -4.09 -11.04
N PHE A 3 17.34 -4.34 -12.25
CA PHE A 3 16.02 -4.90 -12.42
C PHE A 3 16.13 -6.43 -12.49
N LYS A 4 15.53 -7.12 -11.53
CA LYS A 4 15.41 -8.59 -11.56
C LYS A 4 14.29 -9.03 -12.50
N HIS A 5 13.24 -8.22 -12.55
CA HIS A 5 12.09 -8.41 -13.43
C HIS A 5 11.75 -7.08 -14.08
N LEU A 6 11.47 -7.09 -15.36
CA LEU A 6 11.17 -5.90 -16.13
C LEU A 6 9.93 -6.12 -16.97
N HIS A 7 9.00 -5.17 -16.88
CA HIS A 7 7.85 -5.10 -17.77
C HIS A 7 8.03 -3.91 -18.70
N LEU A 8 7.94 -4.15 -20.00
CA LEU A 8 8.08 -3.13 -21.01
C LEU A 8 6.73 -2.71 -21.57
N TYR A 9 6.48 -1.41 -21.61
CA TYR A 9 5.26 -0.83 -22.16
C TYR A 9 5.64 0.21 -23.21
N ARG A 10 4.86 0.28 -24.27
CA ARG A 10 5.00 1.32 -25.28
C ARG A 10 3.83 2.28 -25.19
N LEU A 11 4.13 3.57 -25.01
CA LEU A 11 3.13 4.61 -25.00
C LEU A 11 2.93 5.10 -26.44
N HIS A 12 1.70 5.00 -26.96
CA HIS A 12 1.38 5.44 -28.31
C HIS A 12 1.08 6.93 -28.37
N ASP A 13 0.39 7.46 -27.36
CA ASP A 13 0.02 8.87 -27.27
C ASP A 13 0.57 9.45 -25.97
N ALA A 14 1.89 9.45 -25.85
CA ALA A 14 2.55 10.00 -24.67
C ALA A 14 2.32 11.51 -24.59
N PRO A 15 1.89 12.04 -23.42
CA PRO A 15 1.71 13.46 -23.25
C PRO A 15 3.04 14.20 -23.32
N GLU A 16 3.07 15.34 -23.98
CA GLU A 16 4.20 16.25 -23.99
C GLU A 16 4.20 17.07 -22.71
N LEU A 17 4.90 16.59 -21.70
CA LEU A 17 5.03 17.25 -20.39
C LEU A 17 6.50 17.48 -20.07
N SER A 18 6.80 18.65 -19.50
CA SER A 18 8.11 18.84 -18.86
C SER A 18 8.20 17.99 -17.60
N SER A 19 9.42 17.76 -17.10
CA SER A 19 9.61 17.05 -15.83
C SER A 19 8.95 17.76 -14.66
N ASP A 20 8.94 19.09 -14.64
CA ASP A 20 8.28 19.89 -13.60
C ASP A 20 6.76 19.76 -13.65
N GLU A 21 6.18 19.81 -14.85
CA GLU A 21 4.74 19.60 -15.05
C GLU A 21 4.31 18.20 -14.61
N LEU A 22 5.11 17.18 -14.97
CA LEU A 22 4.86 15.81 -14.56
C LEU A 22 4.96 15.66 -13.05
N ALA A 23 5.98 16.22 -12.42
CA ALA A 23 6.15 16.19 -10.98
C ALA A 23 4.98 16.84 -10.25
N SER A 24 4.47 17.98 -10.77
CA SER A 24 3.30 18.65 -10.21
C SER A 24 2.05 17.79 -10.30
N ALA A 25 1.83 17.11 -11.43
CA ALA A 25 0.72 16.18 -11.60
C ALA A 25 0.81 14.98 -10.65
N LEU A 26 1.99 14.42 -10.47
CA LEU A 26 2.22 13.31 -9.56
C LEU A 26 2.03 13.70 -8.09
N GLN A 27 2.26 14.96 -7.74
CA GLN A 27 2.15 15.44 -6.36
C GLN A 27 0.72 15.28 -5.81
N GLU A 28 -0.30 15.33 -6.64
CA GLU A 28 -1.68 15.10 -6.23
C GLU A 28 -1.90 13.70 -5.68
N HIS A 29 -1.11 12.75 -6.14
CA HIS A 29 -1.17 11.35 -5.74
C HIS A 29 0.13 10.88 -5.06
N ALA A 30 0.82 11.79 -4.37
CA ALA A 30 2.01 11.46 -3.61
C ALA A 30 1.70 10.47 -2.48
N ALA A 31 2.68 9.63 -2.15
CA ALA A 31 2.56 8.67 -1.06
C ALA A 31 2.34 9.40 0.27
N LYS A 32 1.35 8.94 1.02
CA LYS A 32 1.01 9.43 2.35
C LYS A 32 1.10 8.28 3.34
N PRO A 33 1.38 8.55 4.63
CA PRO A 33 1.35 7.51 5.64
C PRO A 33 0.00 6.80 5.68
N LEU A 34 0.02 5.49 6.00
CA LEU A 34 -1.21 4.73 6.19
C LEU A 34 -1.98 5.26 7.39
N GLY A 35 -3.27 5.56 7.18
CA GLY A 35 -4.18 5.83 8.27
C GLY A 35 -4.53 4.55 9.05
N ASN A 36 -5.14 4.71 10.22
CA ASN A 36 -5.47 3.58 11.08
C ASN A 36 -6.45 2.59 10.45
N ALA A 37 -7.33 3.07 9.58
CA ALA A 37 -8.31 2.24 8.87
C ALA A 37 -7.82 1.73 7.52
N ASP A 38 -6.64 2.16 7.06
CA ASP A 38 -6.11 1.80 5.76
C ASP A 38 -5.36 0.46 5.82
N ALA A 39 -5.79 -0.52 5.03
CA ALA A 39 -5.09 -1.79 4.89
C ALA A 39 -3.88 -1.67 3.97
N ARG A 40 -3.99 -0.85 2.93
CA ARG A 40 -2.93 -0.61 1.94
C ARG A 40 -3.10 0.75 1.30
N ARG A 41 -2.02 1.27 0.78
CA ARG A 41 -1.99 2.53 0.05
C ARG A 41 -0.90 2.50 -1.01
N LEU A 42 -1.15 3.15 -2.13
CA LEU A 42 -0.20 3.33 -3.21
C LEU A 42 -0.09 4.82 -3.52
N GLY A 43 1.11 5.31 -3.70
CA GLY A 43 1.34 6.69 -4.07
C GLY A 43 2.72 6.90 -4.66
N TRP A 44 2.95 8.05 -5.26
CA TRP A 44 4.24 8.41 -5.83
C TRP A 44 5.21 8.85 -4.76
N THR A 45 6.46 8.44 -4.90
CA THR A 45 7.55 8.82 -3.99
C THR A 45 8.77 9.26 -4.78
N ALA A 46 9.69 9.95 -4.11
CA ALA A 46 10.92 10.42 -4.74
C ALA A 46 11.83 9.23 -5.08
N PRO A 47 12.17 9.02 -6.37
CA PRO A 47 13.00 7.88 -6.77
C PRO A 47 14.42 7.94 -6.24
N ALA A 48 15.00 9.13 -6.14
CA ALA A 48 16.36 9.35 -5.63
C ALA A 48 16.38 9.83 -4.16
N GLY A 49 15.23 9.87 -3.49
CA GLY A 49 15.13 10.31 -2.10
C GLY A 49 15.73 11.67 -1.86
N ARG A 50 16.58 11.79 -0.83
CA ARG A 50 17.24 13.05 -0.47
C ARG A 50 18.27 13.49 -1.52
N LEU A 51 18.89 12.57 -2.24
CA LEU A 51 19.87 12.87 -3.28
C LEU A 51 19.24 13.61 -4.47
N GLY A 52 17.95 13.38 -4.71
CA GLY A 52 17.19 14.07 -5.74
C GLY A 52 16.35 15.24 -5.21
N ALA A 53 16.69 15.79 -4.04
CA ALA A 53 15.96 16.89 -3.39
C ALA A 53 14.46 16.59 -3.17
N GLY A 54 14.10 15.33 -3.01
CA GLY A 54 12.73 14.90 -2.79
C GLY A 54 11.82 15.04 -3.99
N GLN A 55 12.34 15.30 -5.17
CA GLN A 55 11.54 15.43 -6.39
C GLN A 55 10.96 14.10 -6.85
N LEU A 56 9.71 14.13 -7.29
CA LEU A 56 8.99 12.93 -7.74
C LEU A 56 9.44 12.44 -9.12
N VAL A 57 10.01 13.31 -9.92
CA VAL A 57 10.61 12.97 -11.22
C VAL A 57 12.09 13.26 -11.17
N HIS A 58 12.88 12.24 -11.40
CA HIS A 58 14.33 12.38 -11.51
C HIS A 58 14.72 12.27 -12.98
N GLU A 59 15.15 13.37 -13.56
CA GLU A 59 15.54 13.44 -14.95
C GLU A 59 17.03 13.16 -15.12
N ILE A 60 17.35 12.20 -15.97
CA ILE A 60 18.73 11.85 -16.34
C ILE A 60 18.79 11.85 -17.86
N GLN A 61 19.44 12.86 -18.44
CA GLN A 61 19.48 13.05 -19.89
C GLN A 61 18.05 13.10 -20.47
N SER A 62 17.69 12.20 -21.38
CA SER A 62 16.34 12.10 -21.96
C SER A 62 15.43 11.12 -21.22
N HIS A 63 15.88 10.58 -20.09
CA HIS A 63 15.14 9.58 -19.32
C HIS A 63 14.54 10.21 -18.06
N ARG A 64 13.40 9.70 -17.66
CA ARG A 64 12.73 10.08 -16.43
C ARG A 64 12.55 8.86 -15.54
N LEU A 65 13.00 8.98 -14.30
CA LEU A 65 12.83 7.95 -13.29
C LEU A 65 11.71 8.38 -12.35
N LEU A 66 10.75 7.50 -12.15
CA LEU A 66 9.62 7.67 -11.24
C LEU A 66 9.61 6.48 -10.29
N SER A 67 9.05 6.66 -9.12
CA SER A 67 8.87 5.56 -8.18
C SER A 67 7.50 5.60 -7.53
N ALA A 68 6.87 4.45 -7.45
CA ALA A 68 5.65 4.26 -6.68
C ALA A 68 6.00 3.55 -5.38
N LEU A 69 5.38 3.99 -4.29
CA LEU A 69 5.49 3.35 -2.99
C LEU A 69 4.18 2.64 -2.66
N ARG A 70 4.26 1.34 -2.54
CA ARG A 70 3.15 0.50 -2.09
C ARG A 70 3.38 0.16 -0.63
N GLN A 71 2.42 0.49 0.20
CA GLN A 71 2.43 0.15 1.62
C GLN A 71 1.21 -0.69 1.94
N GLU A 72 1.41 -1.73 2.72
CA GLU A 72 0.34 -2.60 3.17
C GLU A 72 0.58 -3.03 4.61
N ARG A 73 -0.50 -3.24 5.35
CA ARG A 73 -0.42 -3.78 6.69
C ARG A 73 -0.37 -5.30 6.62
N LEU A 74 0.56 -5.85 7.37
CA LEU A 74 0.73 -7.30 7.47
C LEU A 74 -0.18 -7.83 8.58
N LEU A 75 -1.39 -8.19 8.20
CA LEU A 75 -2.36 -8.81 9.10
C LEU A 75 -2.76 -10.17 8.52
N PRO A 76 -2.05 -11.24 8.89
CA PRO A 76 -2.36 -12.58 8.41
C PRO A 76 -3.77 -13.02 8.79
N ALA A 77 -4.46 -13.69 7.88
CA ALA A 77 -5.80 -14.22 8.14
C ALA A 77 -5.83 -15.19 9.32
N SER A 78 -4.74 -15.92 9.55
CA SER A 78 -4.59 -16.84 10.69
C SER A 78 -4.65 -16.11 12.03
N VAL A 79 -4.04 -14.94 12.15
CA VAL A 79 -4.06 -14.13 13.38
C VAL A 79 -5.47 -13.65 13.68
N VAL A 80 -6.17 -13.15 12.65
CA VAL A 80 -7.57 -12.73 12.79
C VAL A 80 -8.44 -13.91 13.20
N LYS A 81 -8.24 -15.07 12.59
CA LYS A 81 -9.00 -16.28 12.90
C LYS A 81 -8.80 -16.73 14.34
N GLU A 82 -7.57 -16.76 14.83
CA GLU A 82 -7.28 -17.12 16.22
C GLU A 82 -8.02 -16.21 17.21
N GLU A 83 -7.97 -14.91 16.99
CA GLU A 83 -8.65 -13.94 17.84
C GLU A 83 -10.17 -14.12 17.81
N VAL A 84 -10.73 -14.35 16.61
CA VAL A 84 -12.17 -14.62 16.46
C VAL A 84 -12.55 -15.91 17.18
N ASP A 85 -11.78 -16.97 17.03
CA ASP A 85 -12.05 -18.27 17.68
C ASP A 85 -12.01 -18.16 19.21
N GLU A 86 -11.08 -17.37 19.76
CA GLU A 86 -11.01 -17.06 21.18
C GLU A 86 -12.27 -16.33 21.68
N GLN A 87 -12.68 -15.28 20.96
CA GLN A 87 -13.88 -14.52 21.32
C GLN A 87 -15.15 -15.35 21.20
N VAL A 88 -15.23 -16.21 20.17
CA VAL A 88 -16.36 -17.15 20.00
C VAL A 88 -16.44 -18.12 21.21
N ALA A 89 -15.30 -18.69 21.61
CA ALA A 89 -15.23 -19.60 22.75
C ALA A 89 -15.69 -18.90 24.03
N ASP A 90 -15.27 -17.66 24.26
CA ASP A 90 -15.65 -16.87 25.43
C ASP A 90 -17.15 -16.57 25.47
N ILE A 91 -17.73 -16.21 24.33
CA ILE A 91 -19.18 -15.94 24.21
C ILE A 91 -19.97 -17.23 24.45
N GLU A 92 -19.58 -18.34 23.85
CA GLU A 92 -20.25 -19.61 24.00
C GLU A 92 -20.18 -20.11 25.46
N ALA A 93 -19.06 -19.92 26.13
CA ALA A 93 -18.89 -20.27 27.53
C ALA A 93 -19.70 -19.40 28.47
N SER A 94 -19.75 -18.09 28.23
CA SER A 94 -20.46 -17.14 29.12
C SER A 94 -21.95 -17.10 28.89
N GLU A 95 -22.43 -17.28 27.66
CA GLU A 95 -23.85 -17.21 27.31
C GLU A 95 -24.53 -18.58 27.13
N GLY A 96 -23.75 -19.66 27.15
CA GLY A 96 -24.28 -21.02 27.02
C GLY A 96 -24.99 -21.31 25.72
N ARG A 97 -24.61 -20.64 24.63
CA ARG A 97 -25.19 -20.79 23.30
C ARG A 97 -24.11 -20.83 22.23
N LYS A 98 -24.45 -21.35 21.05
CA LYS A 98 -23.53 -21.32 19.91
C LYS A 98 -23.60 -19.96 19.22
N VAL A 99 -22.46 -19.44 18.80
CA VAL A 99 -22.35 -18.24 18.01
C VAL A 99 -22.77 -18.54 16.56
N THR A 100 -23.65 -17.72 16.01
CA THR A 100 -24.13 -17.90 14.62
C THR A 100 -23.07 -17.47 13.62
N ARG A 101 -23.21 -17.90 12.36
CA ARG A 101 -22.31 -17.52 11.28
C ARG A 101 -22.29 -16.01 11.06
N LYS A 102 -23.45 -15.35 11.18
CA LYS A 102 -23.57 -13.91 11.05
C LYS A 102 -22.80 -13.18 12.16
N GLU A 103 -22.89 -13.67 13.39
CA GLU A 103 -22.13 -13.13 14.52
C GLU A 103 -20.62 -13.31 14.33
N LYS A 104 -20.18 -14.46 13.80
CA LYS A 104 -18.76 -14.70 13.48
C LYS A 104 -18.23 -13.73 12.45
N THR A 105 -19.03 -13.43 11.41
CA THR A 105 -18.67 -12.45 10.40
C THR A 105 -18.49 -11.06 10.97
N ALA A 106 -19.43 -10.64 11.85
CA ALA A 106 -19.33 -9.36 12.55
C ALA A 106 -18.12 -9.28 13.48
N LEU A 107 -17.83 -10.36 14.20
CA LEU A 107 -16.61 -10.46 15.04
C LEU A 107 -15.33 -10.35 14.21
N LYS A 108 -15.28 -11.01 13.05
CA LYS A 108 -14.15 -10.95 12.15
C LYS A 108 -13.87 -9.53 11.67
N GLU A 109 -14.90 -8.80 11.29
CA GLU A 109 -14.78 -7.39 10.89
C GLU A 109 -14.27 -6.54 12.04
N GLN A 110 -14.83 -6.69 13.23
CA GLN A 110 -14.42 -5.96 14.41
C GLN A 110 -12.97 -6.26 14.82
N VAL A 111 -12.58 -7.52 14.83
CA VAL A 111 -11.21 -7.93 15.13
C VAL A 111 -10.23 -7.35 14.11
N THR A 112 -10.58 -7.40 12.83
CA THR A 112 -9.76 -6.82 11.76
C THR A 112 -9.57 -5.31 11.98
N GLU A 113 -10.62 -4.58 12.26
CA GLU A 113 -10.56 -3.14 12.54
C GLU A 113 -9.70 -2.82 13.77
N ASN A 114 -9.77 -3.65 14.80
CA ASN A 114 -9.00 -3.45 16.03
C ASN A 114 -7.52 -3.77 15.86
N LEU A 115 -7.19 -4.78 15.08
CA LEU A 115 -5.80 -5.23 14.89
C LEU A 115 -5.07 -4.45 13.79
N LEU A 116 -5.79 -3.93 12.81
CA LEU A 116 -5.19 -3.26 11.65
C LEU A 116 -4.24 -2.12 12.03
N PRO A 117 -4.58 -1.19 12.95
CA PRO A 117 -3.67 -0.12 13.35
C PRO A 117 -2.38 -0.59 14.03
N ARG A 118 -2.40 -1.79 14.60
CA ARG A 118 -1.27 -2.42 15.29
C ARG A 118 -0.41 -3.29 14.39
N ALA A 119 -0.87 -3.58 13.18
CA ALA A 119 -0.15 -4.43 12.25
C ALA A 119 1.09 -3.73 11.69
N PHE A 120 2.15 -4.50 11.46
CA PHE A 120 3.34 -3.98 10.80
C PHE A 120 3.03 -3.54 9.38
N VAL A 121 3.73 -2.51 8.93
CA VAL A 121 3.62 -1.99 7.57
C VAL A 121 4.79 -2.51 6.75
N ARG A 122 4.47 -3.14 5.61
CA ARG A 122 5.46 -3.51 4.61
C ARG A 122 5.42 -2.48 3.49
N SER A 123 6.58 -1.94 3.15
CA SER A 123 6.75 -0.98 2.07
C SER A 123 7.50 -1.62 0.91
N GLN A 124 7.00 -1.41 -0.30
CA GLN A 124 7.64 -1.86 -1.52
C GLN A 124 7.73 -0.68 -2.48
N LYS A 125 8.95 -0.39 -2.93
CA LYS A 125 9.21 0.64 -3.91
C LYS A 125 9.27 0.02 -5.30
N ILE A 126 8.52 0.57 -6.22
CA ILE A 126 8.45 0.11 -7.62
C ILE A 126 9.00 1.24 -8.48
N ASP A 127 10.09 0.98 -9.17
CA ASP A 127 10.73 1.96 -10.04
C ASP A 127 10.21 1.85 -11.46
N LEU A 128 9.98 3.02 -12.08
CA LEU A 128 9.55 3.15 -13.46
C LEU A 128 10.58 3.98 -14.22
N TRP A 129 11.03 3.45 -15.31
CA TRP A 129 11.96 4.14 -16.20
C TRP A 129 11.22 4.53 -17.47
N TRP A 130 11.15 5.82 -17.73
CA TRP A 130 10.49 6.35 -18.92
C TRP A 130 11.55 6.91 -19.87
N ASP A 131 11.70 6.25 -21.00
CA ASP A 131 12.56 6.69 -22.09
C ASP A 131 11.76 7.58 -23.03
N THR A 132 12.08 8.85 -23.02
CA THR A 132 11.36 9.86 -23.82
C THR A 132 11.97 10.08 -25.22
#